data_77efa2b0a36b79dc563f6d64458701f6
#
_entry.id   77efa2b0a36b79dc563f6d64458701f6
#
_cell.length_a   1.000
_cell.length_b   1.000
_cell.length_c   1.000
_cell.angle_alpha   90.00
_cell.angle_beta   90.00
_cell.angle_gamma   90.00
#
_symmetry.space_group_name_H-M   'P 1'
#
loop_
_entity.id
_entity.type
_entity.pdbx_description
1 polymer ?
#
loop_
_entity_poly.entity_id
_entity_poly.type
_entity_poly.pdbx_seq_one_letter_code
_entity_poly.pdbx_strand_id
1 'polypeptide(L)'
;MNWEMLAAIGQLAAVFVGIPSLIYLAVQIREQTKERRQWGDLTCALYDSAELSAIFLRGVQSFADLDPVSKLRFSAFFNRFLNHFEAMYFSHCDRILTGSSWGKMERTPSDLMAYPGIQQWWKERRHWHTDEFARVVDEIIAKGNKPKAYATYNLREIMKQSDK
;
A
#
# COMPACT_ATOMS: atom_id res chain seq x y z
N MET A 1 -51.23 -5.35 31.84
CA MET A 1 -50.13 -5.37 30.83
C MET A 1 -48.88 -5.74 31.60
N ASN A 2 -48.33 -6.95 31.42
CA ASN A 2 -47.24 -7.48 32.26
C ASN A 2 -45.91 -6.84 31.85
N TRP A 3 -45.51 -5.80 32.52
CA TRP A 3 -44.26 -5.06 32.31
C TRP A 3 -43.04 -5.98 32.43
N GLU A 4 -43.11 -6.99 33.30
CA GLU A 4 -42.04 -8.00 33.43
C GLU A 4 -41.85 -8.85 32.18
N MET A 5 -42.92 -9.23 31.51
CA MET A 5 -42.88 -10.00 30.28
C MET A 5 -42.32 -9.15 29.12
N LEU A 6 -42.67 -7.87 29.05
CA LEU A 6 -42.10 -6.94 28.06
C LEU A 6 -40.59 -6.71 28.29
N ALA A 7 -40.19 -6.58 29.54
CA ALA A 7 -38.77 -6.44 29.88
C ALA A 7 -37.94 -7.69 29.52
N ALA A 8 -38.49 -8.87 29.78
CA ALA A 8 -37.85 -10.15 29.42
C ALA A 8 -37.68 -10.32 27.90
N ILE A 9 -38.74 -9.97 27.13
CA ILE A 9 -38.67 -9.99 25.66
C ILE A 9 -37.64 -8.98 25.14
N GLY A 10 -37.60 -7.78 25.70
CA GLY A 10 -36.63 -6.76 25.35
C GLY A 10 -35.19 -7.20 25.61
N GLN A 11 -34.92 -7.86 26.74
CA GLN A 11 -33.62 -8.43 27.06
C GLN A 11 -33.21 -9.54 26.09
N LEU A 12 -34.10 -10.46 25.75
CA LEU A 12 -33.82 -11.50 24.76
C LEU A 12 -33.52 -10.90 23.38
N ALA A 13 -34.33 -9.94 22.93
CA ALA A 13 -34.09 -9.26 21.66
C ALA A 13 -32.72 -8.54 21.63
N ALA A 14 -32.36 -7.88 22.73
CA ALA A 14 -31.05 -7.22 22.84
C ALA A 14 -29.87 -8.20 22.74
N VAL A 15 -30.01 -9.39 23.32
CA VAL A 15 -28.98 -10.47 23.22
C VAL A 15 -28.88 -11.01 21.79
N PHE A 16 -30.03 -11.27 21.15
CA PHE A 16 -30.07 -11.81 19.78
C PHE A 16 -29.53 -10.83 18.74
N VAL A 17 -29.62 -9.54 18.93
CA VAL A 17 -29.06 -8.52 18.04
C VAL A 17 -27.62 -8.15 18.45
N GLY A 18 -27.34 -8.09 19.74
CA GLY A 18 -26.04 -7.68 20.26
C GLY A 18 -24.91 -8.67 19.98
N ILE A 19 -25.17 -9.98 20.15
CA ILE A 19 -24.14 -11.00 19.94
C ILE A 19 -23.70 -11.06 18.45
N PRO A 20 -24.57 -11.14 17.45
CA PRO A 20 -24.15 -11.10 16.05
C PRO A 20 -23.42 -9.81 15.67
N SER A 21 -23.83 -8.66 16.22
CA SER A 21 -23.17 -7.39 15.99
C SER A 21 -21.73 -7.36 16.54
N LEU A 22 -21.52 -7.91 17.73
CA LEU A 22 -20.19 -8.03 18.33
C LEU A 22 -19.30 -9.01 17.54
N ILE A 23 -19.85 -10.13 17.08
CA ILE A 23 -19.12 -11.10 16.24
C ILE A 23 -18.72 -10.43 14.92
N TYR A 24 -19.64 -9.72 14.29
CA TYR A 24 -19.38 -8.99 13.06
C TYR A 24 -18.26 -7.95 13.25
N LEU A 25 -18.33 -7.17 14.33
CA LEU A 25 -17.31 -6.19 14.67
C LEU A 25 -15.94 -6.84 14.93
N ALA A 26 -15.91 -7.95 15.64
CA ALA A 26 -14.70 -8.71 15.90
C ALA A 26 -14.06 -9.25 14.61
N VAL A 27 -14.87 -9.72 13.66
CA VAL A 27 -14.41 -10.15 12.33
C VAL A 27 -13.83 -8.96 11.55
N GLN A 28 -14.51 -7.82 11.52
CA GLN A 28 -14.02 -6.61 10.86
C GLN A 28 -12.68 -6.12 11.44
N ILE A 29 -12.57 -6.08 12.77
CA ILE A 29 -11.29 -5.69 13.42
C ILE A 29 -10.17 -6.67 13.06
N ARG A 30 -10.48 -7.96 12.96
CA ARG A 30 -9.52 -9.00 12.61
C ARG A 30 -9.00 -8.85 11.18
N GLU A 31 -9.88 -8.54 10.22
CA GLU A 31 -9.50 -8.28 8.83
C GLU A 31 -8.63 -7.02 8.71
N GLN A 32 -9.04 -5.90 9.32
CA GLN A 32 -8.23 -4.67 9.34
C GLN A 32 -6.85 -4.86 9.97
N THR A 33 -6.75 -5.71 11.01
CA THR A 33 -5.47 -5.99 11.66
C THR A 33 -4.55 -6.83 10.78
N LYS A 34 -5.09 -7.76 9.97
CA LYS A 34 -4.31 -8.54 8.99
C LYS A 34 -3.70 -7.62 7.91
N GLU A 35 -4.48 -6.71 7.36
CA GLU A 35 -4.00 -5.76 6.35
C GLU A 35 -2.86 -4.89 6.87
N ARG A 36 -2.98 -4.37 8.09
CA ARG A 36 -1.91 -3.58 8.73
C ARG A 36 -0.63 -4.38 8.94
N ARG A 37 -0.73 -5.65 9.35
CA ARG A 37 0.44 -6.53 9.51
C ARG A 37 1.13 -6.79 8.17
N GLN A 38 0.37 -7.10 7.12
CA GLN A 38 0.92 -7.34 5.80
C GLN A 38 1.73 -6.15 5.26
N TRP A 39 1.32 -4.92 5.57
CA TRP A 39 2.07 -3.72 5.21
C TRP A 39 3.38 -3.59 6.00
N GLY A 40 3.35 -3.84 7.31
CA GLY A 40 4.55 -3.88 8.15
C GLY A 40 5.56 -4.89 7.64
N ASP A 41 5.11 -6.13 7.35
CA ASP A 41 5.95 -7.21 6.84
C ASP A 41 6.59 -6.86 5.50
N LEU A 42 5.89 -6.14 4.61
CA LEU A 42 6.44 -5.71 3.32
C LEU A 42 7.58 -4.71 3.50
N THR A 43 7.39 -3.73 4.37
CA THR A 43 8.41 -2.71 4.64
C THR A 43 9.64 -3.33 5.30
N CYS A 44 9.42 -4.23 6.28
CA CYS A 44 10.49 -4.97 6.94
C CYS A 44 11.26 -5.82 5.93
N ALA A 45 10.61 -6.54 5.02
CA ALA A 45 11.29 -7.37 4.02
C ALA A 45 12.25 -6.56 3.14
N LEU A 46 11.94 -5.30 2.81
CA LEU A 46 12.84 -4.42 2.06
C LEU A 46 14.08 -4.05 2.88
N TYR A 47 13.91 -3.79 4.19
CA TYR A 47 15.01 -3.37 5.06
C TYR A 47 15.86 -4.55 5.54
N ASP A 48 15.25 -5.72 5.73
CA ASP A 48 15.92 -6.92 6.25
C ASP A 48 16.73 -7.66 5.19
N SER A 49 16.44 -7.47 3.90
CA SER A 49 17.14 -8.11 2.79
C SER A 49 18.01 -7.11 2.03
N ALA A 50 19.33 -7.22 2.21
CA ALA A 50 20.29 -6.41 1.46
C ALA A 50 20.16 -6.61 -0.07
N GLU A 51 19.88 -7.85 -0.51
CA GLU A 51 19.64 -8.18 -1.92
C GLU A 51 18.41 -7.46 -2.46
N LEU A 52 17.27 -7.51 -1.73
CA LEU A 52 16.05 -6.84 -2.16
C LEU A 52 16.19 -5.33 -2.16
N SER A 53 16.91 -4.78 -1.17
CA SER A 53 17.24 -3.35 -1.12
C SER A 53 18.06 -2.92 -2.32
N ALA A 54 19.08 -3.71 -2.71
CA ALA A 54 19.92 -3.42 -3.87
C ALA A 54 19.12 -3.50 -5.18
N ILE A 55 18.24 -4.50 -5.33
CA ILE A 55 17.33 -4.61 -6.47
C ILE A 55 16.40 -3.39 -6.54
N PHE A 56 15.83 -2.99 -5.41
CA PHE A 56 14.94 -1.85 -5.35
C PHE A 56 15.65 -0.55 -5.75
N LEU A 57 16.83 -0.27 -5.19
CA LEU A 57 17.60 0.92 -5.49
C LEU A 57 18.03 1.00 -6.96
N ARG A 58 18.40 -0.13 -7.57
CA ARG A 58 18.68 -0.19 -9.01
C ARG A 58 17.42 0.02 -9.83
N GLY A 59 16.33 -0.67 -9.45
CA GLY A 59 15.05 -0.61 -10.16
C GLY A 59 14.40 0.76 -10.16
N VAL A 60 14.53 1.55 -9.10
CA VAL A 60 14.00 2.94 -9.07
C VAL A 60 14.75 3.84 -10.06
N GLN A 61 16.01 3.57 -10.36
CA GLN A 61 16.79 4.34 -11.34
C GLN A 61 16.52 3.88 -12.78
N SER A 62 16.55 2.57 -13.03
CA SER A 62 16.27 1.97 -14.33
C SER A 62 15.70 0.57 -14.16
N PHE A 63 14.41 0.43 -14.38
CA PHE A 63 13.75 -0.88 -14.38
C PHE A 63 14.19 -1.72 -15.60
N ALA A 64 14.43 -1.06 -16.73
CA ALA A 64 14.81 -1.73 -17.97
C ALA A 64 16.15 -2.50 -17.84
N ASP A 65 17.08 -1.99 -17.03
CA ASP A 65 18.43 -2.55 -16.88
C ASP A 65 18.52 -3.71 -15.88
N LEU A 66 17.44 -3.99 -15.15
CA LEU A 66 17.38 -5.13 -14.25
C LEU A 66 17.36 -6.44 -15.05
N ASP A 67 18.04 -7.46 -14.54
CA ASP A 67 17.93 -8.83 -15.04
C ASP A 67 16.50 -9.39 -14.81
N PRO A 68 16.09 -10.46 -15.51
CA PRO A 68 14.72 -10.97 -15.44
C PRO A 68 14.25 -11.34 -14.02
N VAL A 69 15.12 -11.91 -13.17
CA VAL A 69 14.78 -12.30 -11.80
C VAL A 69 14.61 -11.07 -10.93
N SER A 70 15.52 -10.11 -11.05
CA SER A 70 15.43 -8.82 -10.36
C SER A 70 14.20 -8.02 -10.79
N LYS A 71 13.83 -8.03 -12.09
CA LYS A 71 12.57 -7.44 -12.58
C LYS A 71 11.35 -8.07 -11.92
N LEU A 72 11.32 -9.40 -11.80
CA LEU A 72 10.23 -10.10 -11.16
C LEU A 72 10.11 -9.72 -9.67
N ARG A 73 11.22 -9.73 -8.94
CA ARG A 73 11.26 -9.37 -7.51
C ARG A 73 10.86 -7.90 -7.28
N PHE A 74 11.41 -6.99 -8.08
CA PHE A 74 11.03 -5.58 -8.05
C PHE A 74 9.54 -5.40 -8.32
N SER A 75 9.02 -6.05 -9.37
CA SER A 75 7.61 -5.97 -9.73
C SER A 75 6.70 -6.50 -8.64
N ALA A 76 7.04 -7.64 -8.02
CA ALA A 76 6.26 -8.22 -6.94
C ALA A 76 6.19 -7.28 -5.72
N PHE A 77 7.33 -6.70 -5.34
CA PHE A 77 7.41 -5.75 -4.25
C PHE A 77 6.61 -4.47 -4.56
N PHE A 78 6.89 -3.86 -5.73
CA PHE A 78 6.32 -2.56 -6.06
C PHE A 78 4.82 -2.63 -6.37
N ASN A 79 4.35 -3.71 -7.01
CA ASN A 79 2.93 -3.97 -7.20
C ASN A 79 2.18 -4.09 -5.87
N ARG A 80 2.77 -4.78 -4.88
CA ARG A 80 2.17 -4.88 -3.55
C ARG A 80 2.08 -3.53 -2.85
N PHE A 81 3.11 -2.68 -3.02
CA PHE A 81 3.08 -1.30 -2.54
C PHE A 81 1.93 -0.52 -3.18
N LEU A 82 1.79 -0.57 -4.52
CA LEU A 82 0.74 0.15 -5.22
C LEU A 82 -0.66 -0.36 -4.90
N ASN A 83 -0.86 -1.66 -4.78
CA ASN A 83 -2.15 -2.24 -4.38
C ASN A 83 -2.59 -1.72 -2.99
N HIS A 84 -1.64 -1.58 -2.05
CA HIS A 84 -1.93 -0.97 -0.77
C HIS A 84 -2.34 0.50 -0.92
N PHE A 85 -1.61 1.25 -1.75
CA PHE A 85 -1.93 2.65 -2.00
C PHE A 85 -3.27 2.82 -2.72
N GLU A 86 -3.61 1.96 -3.66
CA GLU A 86 -4.91 1.90 -4.32
C GLU A 86 -6.05 1.66 -3.31
N ALA A 87 -5.90 0.69 -2.41
CA ALA A 87 -6.87 0.43 -1.34
C ALA A 87 -7.06 1.65 -0.42
N MET A 88 -5.98 2.37 -0.11
CA MET A 88 -6.05 3.60 0.68
C MET A 88 -6.71 4.75 -0.08
N TYR A 89 -6.49 4.85 -1.39
CA TYR A 89 -7.17 5.81 -2.25
C TYR A 89 -8.69 5.61 -2.21
N PHE A 90 -9.17 4.37 -2.40
CA PHE A 90 -10.60 4.08 -2.31
C PHE A 90 -11.17 4.33 -0.91
N SER A 91 -10.43 3.98 0.14
CA SER A 91 -10.83 4.31 1.52
C SER A 91 -10.96 5.83 1.75
N HIS A 92 -10.18 6.63 1.05
CA HIS A 92 -10.32 8.09 1.06
C HIS A 92 -11.58 8.54 0.27
N CYS A 93 -11.82 7.99 -0.92
CA CYS A 93 -13.02 8.28 -1.72
C CYS A 93 -14.30 7.95 -0.94
N ASP A 94 -14.29 6.85 -0.20
CA ASP A 94 -15.40 6.40 0.67
C ASP A 94 -15.50 7.20 1.99
N ARG A 95 -14.68 8.24 2.17
CA ARG A 95 -14.64 9.09 3.37
C ARG A 95 -14.29 8.35 4.68
N ILE A 96 -13.70 7.17 4.60
CA ILE A 96 -13.19 6.42 5.74
C ILE A 96 -11.90 7.07 6.25
N LEU A 97 -11.06 7.60 5.34
CA LEU A 97 -9.84 8.35 5.67
C LEU A 97 -10.11 9.84 5.66
N THR A 98 -9.60 10.55 6.67
CA THR A 98 -9.65 12.01 6.71
C THR A 98 -8.77 12.63 5.61
N GLY A 99 -9.13 13.82 5.14
CA GLY A 99 -8.35 14.53 4.12
C GLY A 99 -6.90 14.81 4.54
N SER A 100 -6.65 15.05 5.83
CA SER A 100 -5.29 15.23 6.37
C SER A 100 -4.46 13.94 6.33
N SER A 101 -5.09 12.79 6.60
CA SER A 101 -4.44 11.47 6.49
C SER A 101 -4.11 11.14 5.04
N TRP A 102 -5.02 11.42 4.10
CA TRP A 102 -4.78 11.24 2.68
C TRP A 102 -3.61 12.09 2.18
N GLY A 103 -3.59 13.39 2.46
CA GLY A 103 -2.51 14.29 2.03
C GLY A 103 -1.12 13.89 2.56
N LYS A 104 -1.05 13.23 3.73
CA LYS A 104 0.19 12.63 4.23
C LYS A 104 0.58 11.40 3.41
N MET A 105 -0.38 10.54 3.09
CA MET A 105 -0.15 9.27 2.41
C MET A 105 0.20 9.44 0.94
N GLU A 106 -0.33 10.44 0.26
CA GLU A 106 -0.04 10.77 -1.14
C GLU A 106 1.44 11.19 -1.35
N ARG A 107 2.13 11.62 -0.31
CA ARG A 107 3.53 12.08 -0.43
C ARG A 107 4.48 10.97 -0.84
N THR A 108 4.33 9.77 -0.28
CA THR A 108 5.23 8.65 -0.58
C THR A 108 5.10 8.18 -2.03
N PRO A 109 3.91 7.85 -2.57
CA PRO A 109 3.79 7.51 -3.97
C PRO A 109 4.14 8.67 -4.90
N SER A 110 3.88 9.93 -4.53
CA SER A 110 4.29 11.09 -5.32
C SER A 110 5.80 11.21 -5.46
N ASP A 111 6.55 10.88 -4.42
CA ASP A 111 8.01 10.86 -4.48
C ASP A 111 8.53 9.64 -5.25
N LEU A 112 7.96 8.46 -5.03
CA LEU A 112 8.36 7.24 -5.74
C LEU A 112 8.08 7.33 -7.24
N MET A 113 6.92 7.84 -7.65
CA MET A 113 6.55 8.01 -9.05
C MET A 113 7.40 9.05 -9.79
N ALA A 114 8.21 9.83 -9.07
CA ALA A 114 9.19 10.74 -9.68
C ALA A 114 10.44 10.02 -10.22
N TYR A 115 10.67 8.75 -9.86
CA TYR A 115 11.83 7.98 -10.31
C TYR A 115 11.63 7.38 -11.70
N PRO A 116 12.63 7.48 -12.60
CA PRO A 116 12.49 7.03 -13.99
C PRO A 116 12.22 5.53 -14.11
N GLY A 117 12.86 4.69 -13.30
CA GLY A 117 12.64 3.25 -13.34
C GLY A 117 11.24 2.85 -12.89
N ILE A 118 10.65 3.58 -11.93
CA ILE A 118 9.27 3.35 -11.52
C ILE A 118 8.29 3.77 -12.62
N GLN A 119 8.56 4.88 -13.33
CA GLN A 119 7.75 5.27 -14.47
C GLN A 119 7.84 4.28 -15.63
N GLN A 120 9.01 3.65 -15.86
CA GLN A 120 9.17 2.56 -16.83
C GLN A 120 8.30 1.36 -16.43
N TRP A 121 8.39 0.94 -15.16
CA TRP A 121 7.57 -0.15 -14.63
C TRP A 121 6.08 0.16 -14.73
N TRP A 122 5.65 1.38 -14.40
CA TRP A 122 4.26 1.82 -14.48
C TRP A 122 3.70 1.70 -15.89
N LYS A 123 4.42 2.14 -16.90
CA LYS A 123 3.99 2.04 -18.30
C LYS A 123 3.66 0.59 -18.71
N GLU A 124 4.41 -0.38 -18.17
CA GLU A 124 4.19 -1.79 -18.48
C GLU A 124 3.06 -2.42 -17.66
N ARG A 125 2.79 -1.92 -16.44
CA ARG A 125 1.90 -2.55 -15.45
C ARG A 125 0.65 -1.76 -15.11
N ARG A 126 0.49 -0.59 -15.69
CA ARG A 126 -0.67 0.28 -15.49
C ARG A 126 -2.01 -0.45 -15.58
N HIS A 127 -2.14 -1.39 -16.50
CA HIS A 127 -3.34 -2.18 -16.76
C HIS A 127 -3.67 -3.21 -15.64
N TRP A 128 -2.82 -3.35 -14.63
CA TRP A 128 -3.10 -4.18 -13.45
C TRP A 128 -3.97 -3.47 -12.42
N HIS A 129 -4.14 -2.17 -12.56
CA HIS A 129 -4.86 -1.31 -11.62
C HIS A 129 -6.18 -0.83 -12.23
N THR A 130 -7.10 -0.37 -11.37
CA THR A 130 -8.36 0.21 -11.82
C THR A 130 -8.11 1.47 -12.65
N ASP A 131 -8.98 1.75 -13.64
CA ASP A 131 -8.83 2.94 -14.48
C ASP A 131 -8.90 4.25 -13.68
N GLU A 132 -9.65 4.25 -12.59
CA GLU A 132 -9.78 5.38 -11.70
C GLU A 132 -8.47 5.67 -10.97
N PHE A 133 -7.89 4.65 -10.35
CA PHE A 133 -6.61 4.79 -9.67
C PHE A 133 -5.46 5.05 -10.64
N ALA A 134 -5.48 4.43 -11.82
CA ALA A 134 -4.48 4.66 -12.85
C ALA A 134 -4.44 6.13 -13.30
N ARG A 135 -5.59 6.80 -13.39
CA ARG A 135 -5.63 8.25 -13.67
C ARG A 135 -4.95 9.06 -12.57
N VAL A 136 -5.16 8.71 -11.30
CA VAL A 136 -4.50 9.38 -10.17
C VAL A 136 -2.98 9.26 -10.24
N VAL A 137 -2.48 8.05 -10.55
CA VAL A 137 -1.04 7.83 -10.70
C VAL A 137 -0.48 8.60 -11.90
N ASP A 138 -1.18 8.60 -13.03
CA ASP A 138 -0.78 9.36 -14.22
C ASP A 138 -0.72 10.88 -13.92
N GLU A 139 -1.65 11.41 -13.15
CA GLU A 139 -1.63 12.82 -12.71
C GLU A 139 -0.45 13.12 -11.79
N ILE A 140 -0.11 12.18 -10.87
CA ILE A 140 1.08 12.31 -10.02
C ILE A 140 2.34 12.39 -10.86
N ILE A 141 2.47 11.52 -11.87
CA ILE A 141 3.61 11.52 -12.79
C ILE A 141 3.66 12.81 -13.60
N ALA A 142 2.51 13.29 -14.11
CA ALA A 142 2.41 14.52 -14.91
C ALA A 142 2.80 15.78 -14.14
N LYS A 143 2.68 15.79 -12.79
CA LYS A 143 3.17 16.89 -11.94
C LYS A 143 4.68 17.10 -12.02
N GLY A 144 5.45 16.13 -12.53
CA GLY A 144 6.89 16.23 -12.75
C GLY A 144 7.70 16.47 -11.47
N ASN A 145 7.29 15.88 -10.36
CA ASN A 145 7.99 16.00 -9.08
C ASN A 145 9.45 15.54 -9.19
N LYS A 146 10.34 16.17 -8.43
CA LYS A 146 11.72 15.69 -8.31
C LYS A 146 11.82 14.63 -7.22
N PRO A 147 12.49 13.48 -7.48
CA PRO A 147 12.67 12.44 -6.49
C PRO A 147 13.51 12.95 -5.30
N LYS A 148 13.13 12.61 -4.07
CA LYS A 148 13.78 13.08 -2.84
C LYS A 148 14.26 11.93 -1.95
N ALA A 149 13.42 10.90 -1.75
CA ALA A 149 13.64 9.88 -0.72
C ALA A 149 14.97 9.15 -0.87
N TYR A 150 15.35 8.78 -2.08
CA TYR A 150 16.59 8.01 -2.36
C TYR A 150 17.63 8.80 -3.13
N ALA A 151 17.43 10.11 -3.34
CA ALA A 151 18.35 10.95 -4.10
C ALA A 151 19.73 11.12 -3.43
N THR A 152 19.79 10.96 -2.10
CA THR A 152 21.00 11.07 -1.30
C THR A 152 21.82 9.78 -1.21
N TYR A 153 21.25 8.63 -1.60
CA TYR A 153 21.98 7.37 -1.60
C TYR A 153 22.96 7.33 -2.76
N ASN A 154 24.24 7.15 -2.44
CA ASN A 154 25.28 6.99 -3.45
C ASN A 154 25.20 5.58 -4.06
N LEU A 155 24.32 5.42 -5.05
CA LEU A 155 24.05 4.13 -5.70
C LEU A 155 25.30 3.49 -6.31
N ARG A 156 26.31 4.29 -6.71
CA ARG A 156 27.58 3.76 -7.23
C ARG A 156 28.38 3.00 -6.17
N GLU A 157 28.31 3.42 -4.91
CA GLU A 157 28.97 2.70 -3.79
C GLU A 157 28.21 1.42 -3.43
N ILE A 158 26.88 1.49 -3.41
CA ILE A 158 26.03 0.32 -3.11
C ILE A 158 26.23 -0.77 -4.19
N MET A 159 26.27 -0.40 -5.45
CA MET A 159 26.52 -1.33 -6.56
C MET A 159 27.89 -2.02 -6.48
N LYS A 160 28.95 -1.30 -6.06
CA LYS A 160 30.28 -1.88 -5.88
C LYS A 160 30.38 -2.87 -4.71
N GLN A 161 29.52 -2.75 -3.71
CA GLN A 161 29.46 -3.69 -2.58
C GLN A 161 28.69 -4.98 -2.88
N SER A 162 27.77 -4.94 -3.84
CA SER A 162 26.96 -6.10 -4.26
C SER A 162 27.72 -7.05 -5.20
N ASP A 163 28.82 -6.60 -5.82
CA ASP A 163 29.63 -7.37 -6.76
C ASP A 163 30.84 -8.06 -6.08
N LYS A 164 30.90 -8.02 -4.76
CA LYS A 164 31.87 -8.74 -3.93
C LYS A 164 31.23 -9.87 -3.17
#